data_302059b1bc61685e838630efb3295cbb
#
_entry.id   302059b1bc61685e838630efb3295cbb
#
_cell.length_a   1.000
_cell.length_b   1.000
_cell.length_c   1.000
_cell.angle_alpha   90.00
_cell.angle_beta   90.00
_cell.angle_gamma   90.00
#
_symmetry.space_group_name_H-M   'P 1'
#
loop_
_entity.id
_entity.type
_entity.pdbx_description
1 polymer ?
#
loop_
_entity_poly.entity_id
_entity_poly.type
_entity_poly.pdbx_seq_one_letter_code
_entity_poly.pdbx_strand_id
1 'polypeptide(L)'
;MKMAVLQFDTCNADSPRFERSMREVWNQTLQVIISFVIQNPILTTERLILRRWGESDREPFARMNADPRVMEFFAERLSREQSDALVDRAEAHFREHGFGPCAAEFRGDRTFIGFIGLSIPSFQTHFTPCVEIGWRLAANYWGQGLATEGARAAVRYGFETLGLQEIDSFTVPANARSRRVMEKLGMTYNPADEFEHPMLPEGHPSGAACAVSVASDGVETLKC
;
A
#
# COMPACT_ATOMS: atom_id res chain seq x y z
N MET A 1 -24.16 11.54 -40.71
CA MET A 1 -23.76 10.54 -39.68
C MET A 1 -24.90 9.53 -39.54
N LYS A 2 -24.81 8.36 -40.21
CA LYS A 2 -25.88 7.36 -40.24
C LYS A 2 -25.73 6.46 -39.00
N MET A 3 -26.71 6.50 -38.12
CA MET A 3 -26.87 5.51 -37.06
C MET A 3 -27.24 4.15 -37.69
N ALA A 4 -26.36 3.17 -37.51
CA ALA A 4 -26.69 1.80 -37.85
C ALA A 4 -27.58 1.24 -36.73
N VAL A 5 -28.85 1.01 -37.07
CA VAL A 5 -29.79 0.28 -36.21
C VAL A 5 -29.42 -1.19 -36.36
N LEU A 6 -28.85 -1.80 -35.31
CA LEU A 6 -28.69 -3.24 -35.22
C LEU A 6 -30.06 -3.86 -35.02
N GLN A 7 -30.57 -4.52 -36.07
CA GLN A 7 -31.72 -5.44 -35.97
C GLN A 7 -31.26 -6.66 -35.14
N PHE A 8 -31.86 -6.80 -33.97
CA PHE A 8 -31.75 -8.05 -33.22
C PHE A 8 -32.79 -9.01 -33.80
N ASP A 9 -32.33 -10.01 -34.56
CA ASP A 9 -33.15 -11.17 -34.87
C ASP A 9 -33.51 -11.85 -33.54
N THR A 10 -34.79 -12.19 -33.40
CA THR A 10 -35.36 -12.92 -32.25
C THR A 10 -34.79 -14.32 -32.20
N CYS A 11 -33.59 -14.48 -31.71
CA CYS A 11 -32.95 -15.75 -31.44
C CYS A 11 -33.41 -16.26 -30.07
N ASN A 12 -33.94 -17.46 -30.07
CA ASN A 12 -34.50 -18.23 -28.96
C ASN A 12 -33.64 -18.08 -27.70
N ALA A 13 -34.14 -17.36 -26.68
CA ALA A 13 -33.44 -17.02 -25.44
C ALA A 13 -33.07 -18.25 -24.58
N ASP A 14 -33.64 -19.42 -24.88
CA ASP A 14 -33.42 -20.68 -24.15
C ASP A 14 -32.36 -21.59 -24.77
N SER A 15 -31.53 -21.07 -25.70
CA SER A 15 -30.47 -21.86 -26.30
C SER A 15 -29.22 -21.89 -25.34
N PRO A 16 -28.68 -23.08 -25.03
CA PRO A 16 -27.44 -23.21 -24.23
C PRO A 16 -26.23 -22.44 -24.81
N ARG A 17 -26.31 -22.13 -26.08
CA ARG A 17 -25.29 -21.34 -26.79
C ARG A 17 -25.43 -19.85 -26.49
N PHE A 18 -26.67 -19.36 -26.35
CA PHE A 18 -26.97 -17.98 -25.95
C PHE A 18 -26.55 -17.72 -24.49
N GLU A 19 -26.89 -18.63 -23.58
CA GLU A 19 -26.47 -18.53 -22.18
C GLU A 19 -24.96 -18.54 -22.01
N ARG A 20 -24.22 -19.37 -22.77
CA ARG A 20 -22.76 -19.41 -22.75
C ARG A 20 -22.17 -18.07 -23.26
N SER A 21 -22.69 -17.56 -24.38
CA SER A 21 -22.25 -16.28 -24.94
C SER A 21 -22.51 -15.11 -23.99
N MET A 22 -23.69 -15.06 -23.36
CA MET A 22 -24.02 -14.04 -22.36
C MET A 22 -23.16 -14.14 -21.12
N ARG A 23 -22.81 -15.34 -20.67
CA ARG A 23 -21.91 -15.58 -19.53
C ARG A 23 -20.47 -15.14 -19.83
N GLU A 24 -20.01 -15.37 -21.06
CA GLU A 24 -18.70 -14.91 -21.51
C GLU A 24 -18.63 -13.37 -21.59
N VAL A 25 -19.65 -12.73 -22.18
CA VAL A 25 -19.76 -11.26 -22.23
C VAL A 25 -19.84 -10.68 -20.82
N TRP A 26 -20.62 -11.30 -19.93
CA TRP A 26 -20.78 -10.87 -18.54
C TRP A 26 -19.46 -11.00 -17.77
N ASN A 27 -18.74 -12.12 -17.94
CA ASN A 27 -17.43 -12.32 -17.34
C ASN A 27 -16.38 -11.32 -17.87
N GLN A 28 -16.36 -11.04 -19.17
CA GLN A 28 -15.48 -10.03 -19.75
C GLN A 28 -15.83 -8.62 -19.23
N THR A 29 -17.11 -8.28 -19.16
CA THR A 29 -17.58 -7.00 -18.63
C THR A 29 -17.24 -6.87 -17.15
N LEU A 30 -17.44 -7.92 -16.36
CA LEU A 30 -17.02 -7.95 -14.96
C LEU A 30 -15.51 -7.80 -14.81
N GLN A 31 -14.70 -8.47 -15.64
CA GLN A 31 -13.24 -8.32 -15.62
C GLN A 31 -12.80 -6.88 -15.96
N VAL A 32 -13.46 -6.23 -16.93
CA VAL A 32 -13.19 -4.84 -17.26
C VAL A 32 -13.60 -3.90 -16.12
N ILE A 33 -14.78 -4.11 -15.52
CA ILE A 33 -15.24 -3.32 -14.37
C ILE A 33 -14.35 -3.55 -13.17
N ILE A 34 -14.00 -4.79 -12.85
CA ILE A 34 -13.06 -5.13 -11.77
C ILE A 34 -11.70 -4.51 -12.03
N SER A 35 -11.18 -4.59 -13.25
CA SER A 35 -9.91 -3.96 -13.64
C SER A 35 -9.98 -2.43 -13.50
N PHE A 36 -11.09 -1.81 -13.91
CA PHE A 36 -11.31 -0.37 -13.78
C PHE A 36 -11.45 0.06 -12.30
N VAL A 37 -12.14 -0.70 -11.48
CA VAL A 37 -12.30 -0.44 -10.04
C VAL A 37 -10.98 -0.67 -9.29
N ILE A 38 -10.19 -1.68 -9.70
CA ILE A 38 -8.88 -1.96 -9.11
C ILE A 38 -7.85 -0.87 -9.51
N GLN A 39 -7.99 -0.26 -10.68
CA GLN A 39 -7.08 0.79 -11.16
C GLN A 39 -7.46 2.21 -10.69
N ASN A 40 -8.59 2.41 -10.02
CA ASN A 40 -8.91 3.70 -9.45
C ASN A 40 -7.90 4.05 -8.35
N PRO A 41 -7.29 5.25 -8.41
CA PRO A 41 -6.39 5.69 -7.36
C PRO A 41 -7.16 5.81 -6.05
N ILE A 42 -6.61 5.23 -4.98
CA ILE A 42 -7.12 5.42 -3.63
C ILE A 42 -6.81 6.85 -3.18
N LEU A 43 -5.57 7.29 -3.44
CA LEU A 43 -5.09 8.63 -3.15
C LEU A 43 -4.25 9.14 -4.32
N THR A 44 -4.35 10.44 -4.58
CA THR A 44 -3.51 11.13 -5.55
C THR A 44 -2.88 12.35 -4.89
N THR A 45 -1.57 12.50 -5.07
CA THR A 45 -0.81 13.66 -4.62
C THR A 45 -0.27 14.45 -5.82
N GLU A 46 0.58 15.42 -5.59
CA GLU A 46 1.22 16.17 -6.68
C GLU A 46 2.02 15.25 -7.59
N ARG A 47 2.81 14.32 -7.01
CA ARG A 47 3.75 13.48 -7.76
C ARG A 47 3.45 11.99 -7.70
N LEU A 48 2.51 11.53 -6.86
CA LEU A 48 2.22 10.13 -6.65
C LEU A 48 0.76 9.77 -6.92
N ILE A 49 0.58 8.51 -7.32
CA ILE A 49 -0.69 7.81 -7.29
C ILE A 49 -0.52 6.61 -6.37
N LEU A 50 -1.33 6.55 -5.32
CA LEU A 50 -1.43 5.39 -4.43
C LEU A 50 -2.67 4.60 -4.82
N ARG A 51 -2.49 3.36 -5.25
CA ARG A 51 -3.54 2.52 -5.83
C ARG A 51 -3.47 1.08 -5.33
N ARG A 52 -4.47 0.30 -5.68
CA ARG A 52 -4.43 -1.16 -5.50
C ARG A 52 -3.29 -1.75 -6.33
N TRP A 53 -2.80 -2.89 -5.88
CA TRP A 53 -1.75 -3.61 -6.58
C TRP A 53 -2.26 -4.22 -7.88
N GLY A 54 -1.42 -4.17 -8.91
CA GLY A 54 -1.63 -4.85 -10.18
C GLY A 54 -0.60 -5.96 -10.40
N GLU A 55 -0.90 -6.87 -11.31
CA GLU A 55 0.02 -7.97 -11.64
C GLU A 55 1.38 -7.45 -12.14
N SER A 56 1.36 -6.34 -12.87
CA SER A 56 2.57 -5.67 -13.38
C SER A 56 3.50 -5.12 -12.30
N ASP A 57 3.02 -4.97 -11.05
CA ASP A 57 3.83 -4.44 -9.95
C ASP A 57 4.71 -5.50 -9.31
N ARG A 58 4.37 -6.78 -9.45
CA ARG A 58 5.06 -7.90 -8.79
C ARG A 58 6.53 -7.99 -9.18
N GLU A 59 6.84 -7.88 -10.45
CA GLU A 59 8.22 -7.98 -10.93
C GLU A 59 9.10 -6.81 -10.46
N PRO A 60 8.72 -5.53 -10.62
CA PRO A 60 9.50 -4.42 -10.07
C PRO A 60 9.56 -4.44 -8.53
N PHE A 61 8.53 -4.93 -7.85
CA PHE A 61 8.54 -5.07 -6.39
C PHE A 61 9.53 -6.14 -5.93
N ALA A 62 9.59 -7.29 -6.60
CA ALA A 62 10.56 -8.34 -6.30
C ALA A 62 12.01 -7.85 -6.51
N ARG A 63 12.28 -7.13 -7.61
CA ARG A 63 13.61 -6.51 -7.82
C ARG A 63 13.96 -5.53 -6.71
N MET A 64 13.01 -4.72 -6.26
CA MET A 64 13.20 -3.79 -5.15
C MET A 64 13.50 -4.53 -3.84
N ASN A 65 12.79 -5.60 -3.52
CA ASN A 65 12.98 -6.42 -2.33
C ASN A 65 14.25 -7.29 -2.36
N ALA A 66 14.89 -7.43 -3.51
CA ALA A 66 16.21 -8.05 -3.67
C ALA A 66 17.37 -7.03 -3.58
N ASP A 67 17.08 -5.71 -3.62
CA ASP A 67 18.10 -4.66 -3.54
C ASP A 67 18.64 -4.54 -2.09
N PRO A 68 19.94 -4.79 -1.84
CA PRO A 68 20.51 -4.74 -0.51
C PRO A 68 20.39 -3.36 0.16
N ARG A 69 20.33 -2.28 -0.62
CA ARG A 69 20.14 -0.92 -0.10
C ARG A 69 18.75 -0.74 0.48
N VAL A 70 17.73 -1.28 -0.20
CA VAL A 70 16.33 -1.20 0.24
C VAL A 70 16.09 -2.07 1.46
N MET A 71 16.74 -3.23 1.51
CA MET A 71 16.58 -4.22 2.57
C MET A 71 17.61 -4.12 3.69
N GLU A 72 18.38 -3.03 3.74
CA GLU A 72 19.47 -2.80 4.70
C GLU A 72 19.04 -3.02 6.17
N PHE A 73 17.83 -2.65 6.52
CA PHE A 73 17.28 -2.73 7.88
C PHE A 73 16.23 -3.85 8.06
N PHE A 74 16.16 -4.79 7.14
CA PHE A 74 15.33 -5.97 7.23
C PHE A 74 16.17 -7.21 7.53
N ALA A 75 15.57 -8.27 8.07
CA ALA A 75 16.29 -9.49 8.43
C ALA A 75 17.03 -10.10 7.25
N GLU A 76 16.39 -10.10 6.07
CA GLU A 76 16.93 -10.67 4.85
C GLU A 76 16.33 -10.01 3.61
N ARG A 77 16.99 -10.21 2.48
CA ARG A 77 16.41 -9.90 1.16
C ARG A 77 15.35 -10.94 0.83
N LEU A 78 14.28 -10.51 0.18
CA LEU A 78 13.19 -11.42 -0.13
C LEU A 78 13.42 -12.13 -1.47
N SER A 79 13.03 -13.40 -1.53
CA SER A 79 12.87 -14.13 -2.78
C SER A 79 11.69 -13.57 -3.58
N ARG A 80 11.55 -14.02 -4.84
CA ARG A 80 10.40 -13.68 -5.67
C ARG A 80 9.09 -14.11 -5.01
N GLU A 81 9.02 -15.32 -4.52
CA GLU A 81 7.84 -15.92 -3.89
C GLU A 81 7.47 -15.17 -2.60
N GLN A 82 8.47 -14.80 -1.79
CA GLN A 82 8.25 -14.00 -0.57
C GLN A 82 7.72 -12.60 -0.92
N SER A 83 8.26 -11.99 -1.98
CA SER A 83 7.80 -10.69 -2.46
C SER A 83 6.37 -10.75 -2.99
N ASP A 84 6.03 -11.77 -3.77
CA ASP A 84 4.67 -11.96 -4.30
C ASP A 84 3.67 -12.21 -3.15
N ALA A 85 4.05 -12.96 -2.13
CA ALA A 85 3.24 -13.16 -0.92
C ALA A 85 2.97 -11.86 -0.15
N LEU A 86 3.88 -10.87 -0.19
CA LEU A 86 3.61 -9.53 0.38
C LEU A 86 2.48 -8.82 -0.38
N VAL A 87 2.47 -8.89 -1.71
CA VAL A 87 1.41 -8.33 -2.55
C VAL A 87 0.07 -9.00 -2.24
N ASP A 88 0.07 -10.34 -2.13
CA ASP A 88 -1.15 -11.10 -1.82
C ASP A 88 -1.71 -10.73 -0.44
N ARG A 89 -0.84 -10.52 0.57
CA ARG A 89 -1.24 -10.04 1.90
C ARG A 89 -1.79 -8.62 1.85
N ALA A 90 -1.17 -7.71 1.09
CA ALA A 90 -1.67 -6.35 0.93
C ALA A 90 -3.07 -6.34 0.31
N GLU A 91 -3.30 -7.15 -0.73
CA GLU A 91 -4.60 -7.28 -1.38
C GLU A 91 -5.64 -7.98 -0.48
N ALA A 92 -5.23 -8.95 0.35
CA ALA A 92 -6.09 -9.56 1.35
C ALA A 92 -6.51 -8.53 2.41
N HIS A 93 -5.56 -7.72 2.90
CA HIS A 93 -5.82 -6.65 3.87
C HIS A 93 -6.84 -5.62 3.33
N PHE A 94 -6.72 -5.23 2.06
CA PHE A 94 -7.72 -4.36 1.43
C PHE A 94 -9.11 -4.99 1.37
N ARG A 95 -9.21 -6.30 1.11
CA ARG A 95 -10.52 -7.01 1.07
C ARG A 95 -11.16 -7.09 2.45
N GLU A 96 -10.37 -7.24 3.49
CA GLU A 96 -10.83 -7.40 4.86
C GLU A 96 -11.19 -6.07 5.53
N HIS A 97 -10.33 -5.05 5.36
CA HIS A 97 -10.41 -3.80 6.12
C HIS A 97 -10.82 -2.58 5.28
N GLY A 98 -10.87 -2.69 3.96
CA GLY A 98 -11.20 -1.57 3.07
C GLY A 98 -10.05 -0.59 2.82
N PHE A 99 -8.90 -0.75 3.49
CA PHE A 99 -7.67 -0.01 3.29
C PHE A 99 -6.47 -0.94 3.35
N GLY A 100 -5.27 -0.46 2.98
CA GLY A 100 -4.08 -1.31 2.99
C GLY A 100 -2.82 -0.62 2.44
N PRO A 101 -1.69 -1.33 2.43
CA PRO A 101 -0.47 -0.87 1.77
C PRO A 101 -0.72 -0.70 0.27
N CYS A 102 -0.70 0.55 -0.21
CA CYS A 102 -0.95 0.89 -1.61
C CYS A 102 0.32 0.75 -2.45
N ALA A 103 0.20 0.22 -3.66
CA ALA A 103 1.22 0.39 -4.68
C ALA A 103 1.40 1.89 -4.95
N ALA A 104 2.64 2.36 -4.88
CA ALA A 104 3.00 3.75 -5.15
C ALA A 104 3.55 3.87 -6.58
N GLU A 105 2.93 4.74 -7.36
CA GLU A 105 3.27 5.00 -8.74
C GLU A 105 3.66 6.47 -8.91
N PHE A 106 4.77 6.74 -9.59
CA PHE A 106 5.18 8.09 -9.93
C PHE A 106 4.33 8.64 -11.08
N ARG A 107 3.70 9.80 -10.89
CA ARG A 107 2.74 10.34 -11.86
C ARG A 107 3.35 10.72 -13.20
N GLY A 108 4.65 11.11 -13.21
CA GLY A 108 5.30 11.62 -14.41
C GLY A 108 5.33 10.63 -15.56
N ASP A 109 5.72 9.39 -15.26
CA ASP A 109 5.91 8.32 -16.25
C ASP A 109 5.14 7.04 -15.92
N ARG A 110 4.29 7.08 -14.90
CA ARG A 110 3.48 5.94 -14.44
C ARG A 110 4.32 4.76 -13.93
N THR A 111 5.56 5.00 -13.50
CA THR A 111 6.45 3.96 -13.00
C THR A 111 6.05 3.55 -11.59
N PHE A 112 5.94 2.24 -11.34
CA PHE A 112 5.86 1.69 -9.98
C PHE A 112 7.17 1.96 -9.24
N ILE A 113 7.07 2.55 -8.05
CA ILE A 113 8.23 2.96 -7.26
C ILE A 113 8.30 2.31 -5.86
N GLY A 114 7.31 1.51 -5.49
CA GLY A 114 7.25 0.85 -4.20
C GLY A 114 5.85 0.86 -3.58
N PHE A 115 5.77 0.91 -2.26
CA PHE A 115 4.49 1.03 -1.58
C PHE A 115 4.49 2.09 -0.48
N ILE A 116 3.31 2.65 -0.22
CA ILE A 116 3.01 3.53 0.91
C ILE A 116 1.58 3.26 1.34
N GLY A 117 1.30 3.08 2.64
CA GLY A 117 -0.08 2.91 3.07
C GLY A 117 -0.24 2.47 4.51
N LEU A 118 -1.50 2.37 4.92
CA LEU A 118 -1.91 1.98 6.25
C LEU A 118 -2.12 0.46 6.32
N SER A 119 -1.77 -0.14 7.44
CA SER A 119 -2.04 -1.56 7.70
C SER A 119 -2.24 -1.84 9.19
N ILE A 120 -2.88 -2.95 9.49
CA ILE A 120 -2.96 -3.48 10.85
C ILE A 120 -1.85 -4.52 10.97
N PRO A 121 -0.87 -4.35 11.88
CA PRO A 121 0.19 -5.32 12.10
C PRO A 121 -0.37 -6.69 12.50
N SER A 122 0.24 -7.76 11.98
CA SER A 122 -0.17 -9.14 12.30
C SER A 122 0.49 -9.70 13.58
N PHE A 123 1.35 -8.93 14.21
CA PHE A 123 2.00 -9.28 15.47
C PHE A 123 1.33 -8.61 16.67
N GLN A 124 1.65 -9.09 17.88
CA GLN A 124 1.13 -8.52 19.12
C GLN A 124 2.27 -7.94 19.96
N THR A 125 2.04 -6.73 20.46
CA THR A 125 2.89 -6.01 21.42
C THR A 125 1.99 -5.26 22.41
N HIS A 126 2.57 -4.51 23.34
CA HIS A 126 1.81 -3.78 24.35
C HIS A 126 0.94 -2.63 23.78
N PHE A 127 1.25 -2.14 22.56
CA PHE A 127 0.49 -1.08 21.87
C PHE A 127 -0.44 -1.61 20.76
N THR A 128 -0.46 -2.91 20.49
CA THR A 128 -1.42 -3.48 19.52
C THR A 128 -2.75 -3.85 20.21
N PRO A 129 -3.89 -3.80 19.49
CA PRO A 129 -4.04 -3.51 18.06
C PRO A 129 -3.85 -2.01 17.74
N CYS A 130 -3.17 -1.73 16.63
CA CYS A 130 -2.94 -0.37 16.14
C CYS A 130 -3.07 -0.32 14.62
N VAL A 131 -3.06 0.88 14.04
CA VAL A 131 -2.92 1.07 12.59
C VAL A 131 -1.56 1.68 12.33
N GLU A 132 -0.76 0.99 11.52
CA GLU A 132 0.58 1.40 11.12
C GLU A 132 0.55 2.11 9.78
N ILE A 133 1.31 3.19 9.64
CA ILE A 133 1.73 3.75 8.35
C ILE A 133 3.11 3.22 7.98
N GLY A 134 3.20 2.55 6.83
CA GLY A 134 4.45 2.00 6.31
C GLY A 134 4.78 2.49 4.91
N TRP A 135 6.08 2.49 4.58
CA TRP A 135 6.60 2.81 3.25
C TRP A 135 7.85 2.02 2.93
N ARG A 136 8.00 1.68 1.64
CA ARG A 136 9.23 1.15 1.05
C ARG A 136 9.29 1.58 -0.40
N LEU A 137 10.28 2.38 -0.74
CA LEU A 137 10.49 2.89 -2.10
C LEU A 137 11.81 2.38 -2.66
N ALA A 138 11.85 2.19 -3.97
CA ALA A 138 13.08 1.87 -4.70
C ALA A 138 14.13 2.97 -4.49
N ALA A 139 15.40 2.56 -4.33
CA ALA A 139 16.50 3.43 -3.92
C ALA A 139 16.69 4.67 -4.84
N ASN A 140 16.37 4.54 -6.12
CA ASN A 140 16.48 5.64 -7.09
C ASN A 140 15.48 6.79 -6.83
N TYR A 141 14.47 6.57 -6.00
CA TYR A 141 13.44 7.55 -5.64
C TYR A 141 13.63 8.14 -4.24
N TRP A 142 14.74 7.81 -3.56
CA TRP A 142 15.06 8.37 -2.24
C TRP A 142 15.57 9.81 -2.32
N GLY A 143 15.49 10.52 -1.20
CA GLY A 143 15.97 11.89 -1.10
C GLY A 143 15.12 12.95 -1.78
N GLN A 144 14.06 12.57 -2.49
CA GLN A 144 13.18 13.44 -3.26
C GLN A 144 11.90 13.87 -2.52
N GLY A 145 11.72 13.43 -1.27
CA GLY A 145 10.54 13.75 -0.46
C GLY A 145 9.29 12.91 -0.77
N LEU A 146 9.36 11.97 -1.71
CA LEU A 146 8.21 11.18 -2.17
C LEU A 146 7.59 10.33 -1.05
N ALA A 147 8.40 9.68 -0.20
CA ALA A 147 7.89 8.94 0.94
C ALA A 147 7.11 9.85 1.90
N THR A 148 7.62 11.04 2.20
CA THR A 148 6.93 12.02 3.07
C THR A 148 5.62 12.50 2.44
N GLU A 149 5.62 12.76 1.14
CA GLU A 149 4.42 13.21 0.40
C GLU A 149 3.31 12.17 0.43
N GLY A 150 3.64 10.93 0.07
CA GLY A 150 2.67 9.84 0.05
C GLY A 150 2.20 9.44 1.45
N ALA A 151 3.11 9.37 2.43
CA ALA A 151 2.76 9.04 3.81
C ALA A 151 1.87 10.13 4.44
N ARG A 152 2.12 11.42 4.17
CA ARG A 152 1.25 12.52 4.61
C ARG A 152 -0.16 12.39 4.05
N ALA A 153 -0.30 12.03 2.78
CA ALA A 153 -1.61 11.78 2.18
C ALA A 153 -2.32 10.58 2.80
N ALA A 154 -1.58 9.49 3.08
CA ALA A 154 -2.14 8.30 3.71
C ALA A 154 -2.55 8.55 5.19
N VAL A 155 -1.75 9.28 5.96
CA VAL A 155 -2.09 9.68 7.34
C VAL A 155 -3.34 10.56 7.35
N ARG A 156 -3.42 11.56 6.46
CA ARG A 156 -4.62 12.38 6.32
C ARG A 156 -5.85 11.55 5.99
N TYR A 157 -5.74 10.63 5.05
CA TYR A 157 -6.82 9.69 4.70
C TYR A 157 -7.25 8.85 5.91
N GLY A 158 -6.30 8.38 6.72
CA GLY A 158 -6.57 7.65 7.95
C GLY A 158 -7.42 8.45 8.92
N PHE A 159 -7.09 9.71 9.15
CA PHE A 159 -7.85 10.58 10.07
C PHE A 159 -9.16 11.07 9.48
N GLU A 160 -9.15 11.63 8.26
CA GLU A 160 -10.30 12.32 7.69
C GLU A 160 -11.35 11.35 7.10
N THR A 161 -10.92 10.19 6.58
CA THR A 161 -11.81 9.24 5.89
C THR A 161 -12.10 8.01 6.72
N LEU A 162 -11.07 7.41 7.35
CA LEU A 162 -11.25 6.20 8.15
C LEU A 162 -11.63 6.52 9.61
N GLY A 163 -11.51 7.78 10.06
CA GLY A 163 -11.87 8.22 11.42
C GLY A 163 -10.93 7.68 12.49
N LEU A 164 -9.69 7.34 12.14
CA LEU A 164 -8.68 6.88 13.09
C LEU A 164 -8.35 7.99 14.09
N GLN A 165 -8.01 7.60 15.32
CA GLN A 165 -7.61 8.56 16.37
C GLN A 165 -6.10 8.67 16.48
N GLU A 166 -5.39 7.60 16.12
CA GLU A 166 -3.94 7.49 16.20
C GLU A 166 -3.40 6.62 15.06
N ILE A 167 -2.21 6.91 14.61
CA ILE A 167 -1.49 6.14 13.58
C ILE A 167 -0.05 5.99 14.04
N ASP A 168 0.43 4.75 14.05
CA ASP A 168 1.78 4.37 14.45
C ASP A 168 2.70 4.18 13.25
N SER A 169 4.01 4.15 13.50
CA SER A 169 5.01 3.70 12.54
C SER A 169 6.21 3.12 13.30
N PHE A 170 6.83 2.10 12.72
CA PHE A 170 7.93 1.39 13.38
C PHE A 170 9.19 1.42 12.52
N THR A 171 10.33 1.59 13.16
CA THR A 171 11.63 1.44 12.50
C THR A 171 12.73 1.16 13.51
N VAL A 172 13.86 0.66 13.03
CA VAL A 172 15.04 0.50 13.87
C VAL A 172 15.75 1.85 14.08
N PRO A 173 16.40 2.10 15.23
CA PRO A 173 17.07 3.37 15.53
C PRO A 173 18.10 3.80 14.48
N ALA A 174 18.77 2.84 13.85
CA ALA A 174 19.76 3.08 12.80
C ALA A 174 19.18 3.61 11.48
N ASN A 175 17.86 3.41 11.22
CA ASN A 175 17.23 3.84 9.99
C ASN A 175 16.88 5.34 10.01
N ALA A 176 17.91 6.18 9.92
CA ALA A 176 17.76 7.63 9.95
C ALA A 176 16.85 8.17 8.82
N ARG A 177 16.77 7.46 7.67
CA ARG A 177 15.90 7.86 6.55
C ARG A 177 14.43 7.77 6.93
N SER A 178 14.00 6.64 7.48
CA SER A 178 12.61 6.47 7.94
C SER A 178 12.28 7.41 9.10
N ARG A 179 13.16 7.55 10.08
CA ARG A 179 12.96 8.50 11.20
C ARG A 179 12.71 9.93 10.73
N ARG A 180 13.46 10.41 9.72
CA ARG A 180 13.22 11.74 9.13
C ARG A 180 11.86 11.87 8.45
N VAL A 181 11.31 10.80 7.89
CA VAL A 181 9.93 10.82 7.37
C VAL A 181 8.95 10.93 8.53
N MET A 182 9.10 10.12 9.57
CA MET A 182 8.27 10.14 10.77
C MET A 182 8.26 11.53 11.43
N GLU A 183 9.43 12.13 11.63
CA GLU A 183 9.58 13.50 12.15
C GLU A 183 8.81 14.54 11.31
N LYS A 184 8.88 14.44 9.97
CA LYS A 184 8.15 15.32 9.05
C LYS A 184 6.65 15.08 9.02
N LEU A 185 6.20 13.95 9.52
CA LEU A 185 4.79 13.64 9.73
C LEU A 185 4.30 14.11 11.12
N GLY A 186 5.17 14.71 11.92
CA GLY A 186 4.82 15.15 13.28
C GLY A 186 4.67 13.99 14.27
N MET A 187 5.22 12.82 13.94
CA MET A 187 5.17 11.67 14.84
C MET A 187 6.08 11.88 16.03
N THR A 188 5.62 11.50 17.20
CA THR A 188 6.34 11.61 18.47
C THR A 188 6.86 10.26 18.91
N TYR A 189 8.05 10.26 19.48
CA TYR A 189 8.69 9.09 20.05
C TYR A 189 8.49 9.09 21.57
N ASN A 190 8.08 7.94 22.09
CA ASN A 190 8.06 7.67 23.52
C ASN A 190 8.98 6.48 23.81
N PRO A 191 9.99 6.63 24.70
CA PRO A 191 10.88 5.51 25.06
C PRO A 191 10.17 4.29 25.64
N ALA A 192 8.97 4.46 26.20
CA ALA A 192 8.16 3.35 26.70
C ALA A 192 7.62 2.46 25.59
N ASP A 193 7.62 2.93 24.33
CA ASP A 193 7.13 2.21 23.17
C ASP A 193 8.26 1.52 22.37
N GLU A 194 9.46 1.43 22.95
CA GLU A 194 10.50 0.56 22.41
C GLU A 194 10.10 -0.92 22.59
N PHE A 195 10.30 -1.70 21.54
CA PHE A 195 9.97 -3.13 21.56
C PHE A 195 10.95 -3.93 20.71
N GLU A 196 11.08 -5.20 21.01
CA GLU A 196 11.72 -6.16 20.13
C GLU A 196 10.70 -6.68 19.12
N HIS A 197 11.01 -6.53 17.84
CA HIS A 197 10.09 -6.91 16.76
C HIS A 197 9.86 -8.44 16.77
N PRO A 198 8.65 -8.95 17.07
CA PRO A 198 8.43 -10.37 17.32
C PRO A 198 8.70 -11.30 16.13
N MET A 199 8.77 -10.73 14.92
CA MET A 199 9.07 -11.46 13.68
C MET A 199 10.57 -11.60 13.40
N LEU A 200 11.44 -11.08 14.29
CA LEU A 200 12.88 -11.17 14.15
C LEU A 200 13.46 -12.11 15.21
N PRO A 201 14.56 -12.83 14.91
CA PRO A 201 15.24 -13.62 15.90
C PRO A 201 15.69 -12.76 17.08
N GLU A 202 15.65 -13.34 18.30
CA GLU A 202 16.15 -12.68 19.50
C GLU A 202 17.61 -12.23 19.32
N GLY A 203 17.90 -10.99 19.70
CA GLY A 203 19.21 -10.40 19.54
C GLY A 203 19.60 -9.99 18.10
N HIS A 204 18.67 -10.03 17.15
CA HIS A 204 18.92 -9.55 15.80
C HIS A 204 19.22 -8.05 15.82
N PRO A 205 20.25 -7.54 15.09
CA PRO A 205 20.64 -6.11 15.11
C PRO A 205 19.50 -5.15 14.75
N SER A 206 18.52 -5.63 13.98
CA SER A 206 17.29 -4.88 13.62
C SER A 206 16.11 -5.23 14.55
N GLY A 207 16.30 -5.98 15.62
CA GLY A 207 15.24 -6.45 16.53
C GLY A 207 14.67 -5.31 17.38
N ALA A 208 15.54 -4.44 17.90
CA ALA A 208 15.10 -3.27 18.63
C ALA A 208 14.45 -2.26 17.67
N ALA A 209 13.17 -2.03 17.84
CA ALA A 209 12.40 -1.09 17.04
C ALA A 209 11.83 0.03 17.94
N CYS A 210 11.79 1.24 17.38
CA CYS A 210 11.12 2.38 18.00
C CYS A 210 9.74 2.53 17.36
N ALA A 211 8.70 2.48 18.17
CA ALA A 211 7.38 2.93 17.76
C ALA A 211 7.28 4.45 17.94
N VAL A 212 6.65 5.10 16.99
CA VAL A 212 6.30 6.52 17.02
C VAL A 212 4.86 6.67 16.57
N SER A 213 4.13 7.60 17.17
CA SER A 213 2.72 7.81 16.87
C SER A 213 2.41 9.26 16.50
N VAL A 214 1.31 9.46 15.78
CA VAL A 214 0.69 10.76 15.56
C VAL A 214 -0.81 10.63 15.82
N ALA A 215 -1.34 11.54 16.62
CA ALA A 215 -2.76 11.60 16.94
C ALA A 215 -3.51 12.56 15.98
N SER A 216 -4.83 12.39 15.89
CA SER A 216 -5.71 13.14 14.98
C SER A 216 -5.71 14.64 15.24
N ASP A 217 -5.45 15.09 16.47
CA ASP A 217 -5.32 16.50 16.84
C ASP A 217 -4.02 17.15 16.32
N GLY A 218 -3.01 16.33 15.99
CA GLY A 218 -1.76 16.77 15.36
C GLY A 218 -1.86 17.08 13.86
N VAL A 219 -2.99 16.83 13.21
CA VAL A 219 -3.17 16.97 11.74
C VAL A 219 -3.02 18.42 11.24
N GLU A 220 -3.25 19.42 12.07
CA GLU A 220 -3.05 20.83 11.69
C GLU A 220 -1.60 21.12 11.27
N THR A 221 -0.63 20.41 11.82
CA THR A 221 0.79 20.50 11.48
C THR A 221 1.14 19.93 10.10
N LEU A 222 0.24 19.13 9.51
CA LEU A 222 0.44 18.48 8.21
C LEU A 222 0.05 19.34 7.00
N LYS A 223 -0.44 20.57 7.23
CA LYS A 223 -0.98 21.46 6.18
C LYS A 223 0.08 22.27 5.41
N CYS A 224 1.37 22.12 5.69
CA CYS A 224 2.45 22.86 5.00
C CYS A 224 3.21 22.01 4.01
#